data_f573dc3a4b93e0dda3f7c995591fa128
#
_entry.id   f573dc3a4b93e0dda3f7c995591fa128
#
_cell.length_a   1.000
_cell.length_b   1.000
_cell.length_c   1.000
_cell.angle_alpha   90.00
_cell.angle_beta   90.00
_cell.angle_gamma   90.00
#
_symmetry.space_group_name_H-M   'P 1'
#
loop_
_entity.id
_entity.type
_entity.pdbx_description
1 polymer ?
#
loop_
_entity_poly.entity_id
_entity_poly.type
_entity_poly.pdbx_seq_one_letter_code
_entity_poly.pdbx_strand_id
1 'polypeptide(L)'
;MLVRRFNNLPTGASSGGFGKNQISLHTHNFHSAPDSDGGPCDPGLGALSENPQTQGRFFFPGQYYDYYYNMKRAGFTNAATPDGDIRETLGTLWYHDHREGHTAENCYKGLAGFHILFNEYDTGDETTGFRLPSFPQFDIPTIFTDLKIDPTTGQALFDLFDTNGHLGDKYLVNGKIQPYFNVAKRRYRLRLLDMGPSRFYQLFLTNPDNLSQSIPFWRIANDGNLMPKPLQVTSVRLAVAERADIIVDFNAITMPGGAAQGATRLWLENRLVQSKGEGPDNSLYAPGNPANVLVEYRIGAVVADASVDPATITSFAPITLPPMETPLVTRTFNFDRSNGIWLVNGRPISCDEVRFTMKRNTTERWIYKSGWGWSHPIHLHSVEGRILSRNGVATPSTSQEFSRKDVVWLGENEQVEFLLKVTDYLGVYPMHCHNIVHEDHAMMLLFAVRDVGDTNSNP
;
A
#
# COMPACT_ATOMS: atom_id res chain seq x y z
N MET A 1 -16.52 -5.19 -14.15
CA MET A 1 -15.43 -5.48 -15.11
C MET A 1 -15.00 -6.94 -14.95
N LEU A 2 -14.90 -7.69 -16.06
CA LEU A 2 -14.35 -9.05 -16.05
C LEU A 2 -12.89 -8.97 -16.53
N VAL A 3 -11.96 -9.50 -15.76
CA VAL A 3 -10.53 -9.48 -16.08
C VAL A 3 -9.99 -10.91 -16.09
N ARG A 4 -9.60 -11.40 -17.26
CA ARG A 4 -8.92 -12.68 -17.38
C ARG A 4 -7.42 -12.50 -17.21
N ARG A 5 -6.84 -13.17 -16.23
CA ARG A 5 -5.40 -13.19 -15.97
C ARG A 5 -4.83 -14.53 -16.40
N PHE A 6 -3.85 -14.49 -17.30
CA PHE A 6 -3.12 -15.67 -17.74
C PHE A 6 -1.82 -15.81 -16.96
N ASN A 7 -1.49 -17.02 -16.56
CA ASN A 7 -0.18 -17.33 -16.00
C ASN A 7 0.74 -17.86 -17.11
N ASN A 8 1.63 -17.00 -17.58
CA ASN A 8 2.63 -17.33 -18.60
C ASN A 8 4.05 -17.45 -18.02
N LEU A 9 4.15 -17.70 -16.69
CA LEU A 9 5.45 -17.91 -16.06
C LEU A 9 6.13 -19.17 -16.58
N PRO A 10 7.46 -19.25 -16.55
CA PRO A 10 8.20 -20.44 -17.00
C PRO A 10 7.82 -21.68 -16.23
N THR A 11 7.79 -22.84 -16.92
CA THR A 11 7.45 -24.15 -16.35
C THR A 11 8.66 -24.93 -15.80
N GLY A 12 9.88 -24.47 -16.06
CA GLY A 12 11.10 -25.13 -15.63
C GLY A 12 11.37 -25.00 -14.12
N ALA A 13 12.17 -25.93 -13.59
CA ALA A 13 12.57 -25.96 -12.18
C ALA A 13 13.41 -24.74 -11.74
N SER A 14 13.86 -23.92 -12.69
CA SER A 14 14.69 -22.75 -12.42
C SER A 14 13.91 -21.45 -12.61
N SER A 15 12.89 -21.23 -11.83
CA SER A 15 12.28 -19.88 -11.74
C SER A 15 13.27 -18.81 -11.26
N GLY A 16 14.55 -18.89 -11.64
CA GLY A 16 15.63 -18.03 -11.16
C GLY A 16 16.05 -18.35 -9.72
N GLY A 17 15.94 -19.61 -9.29
CA GLY A 17 16.45 -20.11 -8.01
C GLY A 17 15.52 -19.96 -6.81
N PHE A 18 14.49 -19.14 -6.87
CA PHE A 18 13.49 -18.95 -5.80
C PHE A 18 12.14 -18.52 -6.41
N GLY A 19 11.10 -18.49 -5.57
CA GLY A 19 9.72 -18.19 -5.99
C GLY A 19 9.02 -19.40 -6.62
N LYS A 20 7.74 -19.23 -6.88
CA LYS A 20 6.90 -20.26 -7.53
C LYS A 20 6.26 -19.68 -8.78
N ASN A 21 6.02 -20.57 -9.74
CA ASN A 21 5.25 -20.24 -10.94
C ASN A 21 3.73 -20.45 -10.79
N GLN A 22 3.30 -20.83 -9.61
CA GLN A 22 1.92 -20.97 -9.18
C GLN A 22 1.54 -19.73 -8.41
N ILE A 23 0.52 -19.02 -8.83
CA ILE A 23 0.19 -17.67 -8.34
C ILE A 23 -1.26 -17.54 -7.92
N SER A 24 -1.53 -16.58 -7.03
CA SER A 24 -2.84 -16.06 -6.68
C SER A 24 -2.77 -14.54 -6.76
N LEU A 25 -3.46 -13.92 -7.70
CA LEU A 25 -3.36 -12.47 -7.89
C LEU A 25 -4.34 -11.73 -7.00
N HIS A 26 -3.82 -11.00 -6.01
CA HIS A 26 -4.60 -10.08 -5.19
C HIS A 26 -4.63 -8.68 -5.80
N THR A 27 -5.83 -8.09 -5.92
CA THR A 27 -5.96 -6.66 -6.24
C THR A 27 -6.13 -5.89 -4.94
N HIS A 28 -5.02 -5.39 -4.45
CA HIS A 28 -4.86 -4.76 -3.14
C HIS A 28 -5.75 -3.52 -3.00
N ASN A 29 -6.58 -3.53 -1.99
CA ASN A 29 -7.58 -2.51 -1.67
C ASN A 29 -8.75 -2.38 -2.68
N PHE A 30 -8.99 -3.35 -3.54
CA PHE A 30 -10.18 -3.31 -4.36
C PHE A 30 -11.38 -3.86 -3.57
N HIS A 31 -12.49 -3.13 -3.57
CA HIS A 31 -13.74 -3.62 -2.95
C HIS A 31 -14.35 -4.73 -3.81
N SER A 32 -14.01 -5.99 -3.53
CA SER A 32 -14.39 -7.16 -4.32
C SER A 32 -14.90 -8.32 -3.46
N ALA A 33 -15.61 -9.24 -4.12
CA ALA A 33 -15.96 -10.50 -3.49
C ALA A 33 -14.71 -11.39 -3.29
N PRO A 34 -14.69 -12.29 -2.29
CA PRO A 34 -13.51 -13.11 -1.95
C PRO A 34 -12.99 -13.97 -3.10
N ASP A 35 -13.84 -14.41 -4.01
CA ASP A 35 -13.45 -15.19 -5.19
C ASP A 35 -12.65 -14.38 -6.22
N SER A 36 -12.75 -13.06 -6.15
CA SER A 36 -12.04 -12.12 -7.01
C SER A 36 -11.02 -11.26 -6.25
N ASP A 37 -10.82 -11.52 -4.98
CA ASP A 37 -9.84 -10.83 -4.12
C ASP A 37 -8.41 -11.36 -4.31
N GLY A 38 -8.25 -12.65 -4.63
CA GLY A 38 -6.95 -13.28 -4.74
C GLY A 38 -6.37 -13.65 -3.38
N GLY A 39 -7.06 -14.54 -2.65
CA GLY A 39 -6.65 -14.92 -1.30
C GLY A 39 -5.40 -15.80 -1.23
N PRO A 40 -4.78 -15.89 -0.05
CA PRO A 40 -3.52 -16.62 0.17
C PRO A 40 -3.68 -18.15 0.12
N CYS A 41 -4.88 -18.68 0.40
CA CYS A 41 -5.17 -20.09 0.52
C CYS A 41 -5.91 -20.63 -0.70
N ASP A 42 -5.48 -21.78 -1.20
CA ASP A 42 -6.18 -22.48 -2.29
C ASP A 42 -7.15 -23.53 -1.72
N PRO A 43 -8.46 -23.43 -2.01
CA PRO A 43 -9.44 -24.43 -1.60
C PRO A 43 -9.15 -25.85 -2.09
N GLY A 44 -8.38 -26.00 -3.16
CA GLY A 44 -7.99 -27.32 -3.70
C GLY A 44 -6.82 -27.97 -3.00
N LEU A 45 -6.08 -27.24 -2.16
CA LEU A 45 -4.84 -27.70 -1.51
C LEU A 45 -4.91 -27.72 0.03
N GLY A 46 -6.06 -27.59 0.62
CA GLY A 46 -6.23 -27.46 2.07
C GLY A 46 -7.30 -26.43 2.39
N ALA A 47 -8.41 -26.54 1.70
CA ALA A 47 -9.49 -25.57 1.77
C ALA A 47 -10.15 -25.54 3.13
N LEU A 48 -10.54 -24.34 3.52
CA LEU A 48 -11.57 -24.15 4.52
C LEU A 48 -12.83 -24.94 4.08
N SER A 49 -13.32 -25.80 4.94
CA SER A 49 -14.54 -26.57 4.70
C SER A 49 -15.79 -25.72 4.55
N GLU A 50 -15.74 -24.47 4.94
CA GLU A 50 -16.91 -23.59 5.06
C GLU A 50 -17.41 -23.00 3.75
N ASN A 51 -16.58 -22.71 2.79
CA ASN A 51 -16.99 -22.29 1.44
C ASN A 51 -15.78 -22.15 0.50
N PRO A 52 -15.31 -23.24 -0.08
CA PRO A 52 -14.13 -23.22 -0.95
C PRO A 52 -14.30 -22.32 -2.18
N GLN A 53 -15.52 -22.00 -2.57
CA GLN A 53 -15.81 -21.17 -3.75
C GLN A 53 -15.59 -19.67 -3.52
N THR A 54 -15.37 -19.24 -2.27
CA THR A 54 -15.25 -17.81 -1.92
C THR A 54 -13.82 -17.38 -1.61
N GLN A 55 -12.79 -18.20 -1.90
CA GLN A 55 -11.42 -17.92 -1.52
C GLN A 55 -10.47 -17.58 -2.67
N GLY A 56 -10.93 -17.64 -3.89
CA GLY A 56 -10.03 -17.59 -5.03
C GLY A 56 -9.21 -18.89 -5.19
N ARG A 57 -8.44 -18.99 -6.26
CA ARG A 57 -7.65 -20.18 -6.57
C ARG A 57 -6.26 -19.81 -7.03
N PHE A 58 -5.32 -20.72 -6.73
CA PHE A 58 -4.02 -20.72 -7.39
C PHE A 58 -4.19 -21.18 -8.83
N PHE A 59 -3.46 -20.56 -9.74
CA PHE A 59 -3.42 -20.98 -11.13
C PHE A 59 -1.98 -21.14 -11.62
N PHE A 60 -1.78 -22.17 -12.42
CA PHE A 60 -0.48 -22.66 -12.86
C PHE A 60 -0.12 -22.11 -14.24
N PRO A 61 1.16 -22.20 -14.66
CA PRO A 61 1.55 -21.86 -16.02
C PRO A 61 0.68 -22.52 -17.09
N GLY A 62 0.23 -21.73 -18.05
CA GLY A 62 -0.70 -22.16 -19.10
C GLY A 62 -2.18 -22.12 -18.71
N GLN A 63 -2.48 -21.80 -17.45
CA GLN A 63 -3.85 -21.59 -16.96
C GLN A 63 -4.19 -20.11 -16.89
N TYR A 64 -5.46 -19.83 -16.65
CA TYR A 64 -5.97 -18.50 -16.35
C TYR A 64 -6.97 -18.56 -15.21
N TYR A 65 -7.22 -17.37 -14.60
CA TYR A 65 -8.31 -17.17 -13.66
C TYR A 65 -9.10 -15.91 -14.05
N ASP A 66 -10.42 -15.97 -13.94
CA ASP A 66 -11.32 -14.85 -14.26
C ASP A 66 -11.74 -14.15 -12.98
N TYR A 67 -11.34 -12.88 -12.86
CA TYR A 67 -11.69 -12.00 -11.76
C TYR A 67 -12.86 -11.11 -12.16
N TYR A 68 -13.87 -11.02 -11.31
CA TYR A 68 -15.00 -10.13 -11.52
C TYR A 68 -14.98 -8.97 -10.53
N TYR A 69 -14.78 -7.76 -11.04
CA TYR A 69 -14.81 -6.53 -10.27
C TYR A 69 -16.08 -5.75 -10.57
N ASN A 70 -16.89 -5.52 -9.55
CA ASN A 70 -18.19 -4.85 -9.68
C ASN A 70 -18.07 -3.38 -10.10
N MET A 71 -16.95 -2.72 -9.88
CA MET A 71 -16.69 -1.31 -10.18
C MET A 71 -17.63 -0.33 -9.43
N LYS A 72 -18.40 -0.80 -8.47
CA LYS A 72 -19.20 0.03 -7.56
C LYS A 72 -18.37 0.37 -6.32
N ARG A 73 -18.62 1.53 -5.77
CA ARG A 73 -18.06 1.93 -4.47
C ARG A 73 -18.64 1.06 -3.36
N ALA A 74 -17.95 0.92 -2.23
CA ALA A 74 -18.47 0.22 -1.07
C ALA A 74 -19.78 0.85 -0.58
N GLY A 75 -20.67 0.02 -0.02
CA GLY A 75 -22.00 0.44 0.40
C GLY A 75 -23.09 0.35 -0.69
N PHE A 76 -22.83 -0.31 -1.81
CA PHE A 76 -23.77 -0.42 -2.92
C PHE A 76 -24.99 -1.34 -2.60
N THR A 77 -24.91 -2.18 -1.60
CA THR A 77 -26.06 -2.97 -1.14
C THR A 77 -27.07 -2.16 -0.30
N ASN A 78 -26.70 -0.94 0.07
CA ASN A 78 -27.61 -0.01 0.70
C ASN A 78 -28.53 0.63 -0.37
N ALA A 79 -29.86 0.49 -0.20
CA ALA A 79 -30.83 1.03 -1.14
C ALA A 79 -30.74 2.56 -1.33
N ALA A 80 -30.19 3.29 -0.36
CA ALA A 80 -29.97 4.73 -0.47
C ALA A 80 -28.74 5.10 -1.31
N THR A 81 -27.82 4.16 -1.53
CA THR A 81 -26.57 4.35 -2.29
C THR A 81 -26.35 3.19 -3.27
N PRO A 82 -27.19 3.00 -4.30
CA PRO A 82 -27.15 1.81 -5.15
C PRO A 82 -25.88 1.70 -6.01
N ASP A 83 -25.13 2.79 -6.17
CA ASP A 83 -23.81 2.83 -6.82
C ASP A 83 -22.65 2.91 -5.82
N GLY A 84 -22.95 2.73 -4.53
CA GLY A 84 -22.04 2.86 -3.41
C GLY A 84 -21.91 4.31 -2.90
N ASP A 85 -21.26 4.44 -1.75
CA ASP A 85 -21.03 5.73 -1.13
C ASP A 85 -19.91 6.48 -1.87
N ILE A 86 -20.14 7.74 -2.26
CA ILE A 86 -19.11 8.57 -2.93
C ILE A 86 -17.85 8.73 -2.07
N ARG A 87 -17.99 8.66 -0.75
CA ARG A 87 -16.89 8.76 0.20
C ARG A 87 -15.98 7.53 0.21
N GLU A 88 -16.45 6.42 -0.37
CA GLU A 88 -15.72 5.17 -0.56
C GLU A 88 -15.00 5.11 -1.94
N THR A 89 -14.80 6.26 -2.58
CA THR A 89 -14.10 6.36 -3.87
C THR A 89 -12.62 6.01 -3.72
N LEU A 90 -12.13 5.15 -4.59
CA LEU A 90 -10.75 4.66 -4.65
C LEU A 90 -10.02 5.23 -5.88
N GLY A 91 -8.70 5.33 -5.81
CA GLY A 91 -7.86 5.87 -6.88
C GLY A 91 -6.59 5.04 -7.12
N THR A 92 -5.56 5.18 -6.29
CA THR A 92 -4.26 4.52 -6.46
C THR A 92 -4.26 3.15 -5.79
N LEU A 93 -4.66 2.13 -6.55
CA LEU A 93 -4.59 0.73 -6.15
C LEU A 93 -3.42 0.03 -6.84
N TRP A 94 -3.16 -1.19 -6.44
CA TRP A 94 -2.15 -2.04 -7.05
C TRP A 94 -2.56 -3.51 -6.97
N TYR A 95 -1.80 -4.39 -7.59
CA TYR A 95 -2.01 -5.84 -7.53
C TYR A 95 -0.67 -6.54 -7.39
N HIS A 96 -0.68 -7.69 -6.73
CA HIS A 96 0.51 -8.51 -6.52
C HIS A 96 0.14 -9.98 -6.34
N ASP A 97 1.13 -10.86 -6.42
CA ASP A 97 0.92 -12.25 -6.04
C ASP A 97 0.67 -12.35 -4.54
N HIS A 98 -0.21 -13.27 -4.15
CA HIS A 98 -0.60 -13.47 -2.75
C HIS A 98 -0.63 -14.95 -2.37
N ARG A 99 0.19 -15.76 -3.04
CA ARG A 99 0.27 -17.18 -2.75
C ARG A 99 0.97 -17.40 -1.42
N GLU A 100 0.27 -17.95 -0.43
CA GLU A 100 0.80 -18.27 0.89
C GLU A 100 2.14 -19.04 0.80
N GLY A 101 3.13 -18.60 1.60
CA GLY A 101 4.48 -19.14 1.65
C GLY A 101 5.40 -18.72 0.49
N HIS A 102 4.95 -17.91 -0.47
CA HIS A 102 5.77 -17.46 -1.62
C HIS A 102 5.45 -16.05 -2.10
N THR A 103 4.62 -15.30 -1.40
CA THR A 103 4.28 -13.92 -1.74
C THR A 103 5.53 -13.05 -1.84
N ALA A 104 6.43 -13.14 -0.85
CA ALA A 104 7.66 -12.35 -0.79
C ALA A 104 8.56 -12.60 -1.99
N GLU A 105 8.83 -13.87 -2.30
CA GLU A 105 9.68 -14.26 -3.42
C GLU A 105 9.12 -13.80 -4.75
N ASN A 106 7.81 -14.00 -4.97
CA ASN A 106 7.14 -13.67 -6.22
C ASN A 106 7.03 -12.15 -6.42
N CYS A 107 6.67 -11.39 -5.39
CA CYS A 107 6.67 -9.93 -5.44
C CYS A 107 8.08 -9.36 -5.64
N TYR A 108 9.09 -9.91 -4.96
CA TYR A 108 10.49 -9.51 -5.14
C TYR A 108 10.99 -9.71 -6.58
N LYS A 109 10.46 -10.71 -7.29
CA LYS A 109 10.69 -10.92 -8.73
C LYS A 109 9.89 -9.98 -9.64
N GLY A 110 9.01 -9.14 -9.09
CA GLY A 110 8.25 -8.15 -9.83
C GLY A 110 6.83 -8.57 -10.21
N LEU A 111 6.25 -9.58 -9.57
CA LEU A 111 4.83 -9.94 -9.79
C LEU A 111 3.89 -8.95 -9.09
N ALA A 112 3.95 -7.69 -9.50
CA ALA A 112 3.11 -6.60 -9.02
C ALA A 112 2.97 -5.50 -10.06
N GLY A 113 1.97 -4.65 -9.88
CA GLY A 113 1.76 -3.47 -10.74
C GLY A 113 0.62 -2.59 -10.23
N PHE A 114 0.52 -1.39 -10.76
CA PHE A 114 -0.58 -0.49 -10.41
C PHE A 114 -1.91 -0.91 -11.01
N HIS A 115 -2.98 -0.64 -10.26
CA HIS A 115 -4.37 -0.66 -10.70
C HIS A 115 -4.97 0.69 -10.36
N ILE A 116 -4.96 1.63 -11.32
CA ILE A 116 -5.40 3.01 -11.08
C ILE A 116 -6.86 3.15 -11.51
N LEU A 117 -7.66 3.73 -10.62
CA LEU A 117 -9.06 4.06 -10.88
C LEU A 117 -9.21 5.57 -11.03
N PHE A 118 -10.07 5.95 -11.98
CA PHE A 118 -10.55 7.31 -12.18
C PHE A 118 -12.05 7.37 -11.95
N ASN A 119 -12.56 8.56 -11.67
CA ASN A 119 -13.97 8.79 -11.42
C ASN A 119 -14.36 10.18 -11.94
N GLU A 120 -15.61 10.58 -11.70
CA GLU A 120 -16.14 11.86 -12.15
C GLU A 120 -15.49 13.11 -11.53
N TYR A 121 -14.69 12.94 -10.47
CA TYR A 121 -13.99 14.02 -9.76
C TYR A 121 -12.48 13.97 -9.97
N ASP A 122 -11.86 12.82 -9.78
CA ASP A 122 -10.46 12.54 -10.14
C ASP A 122 -10.45 11.87 -11.51
N THR A 123 -10.51 12.69 -12.56
CA THR A 123 -10.78 12.23 -13.92
C THR A 123 -9.55 11.76 -14.68
N GLY A 124 -8.34 12.04 -14.14
CA GLY A 124 -7.08 11.86 -14.87
C GLY A 124 -6.85 12.91 -15.97
N ASP A 125 -7.63 13.99 -15.97
CA ASP A 125 -7.52 15.13 -16.90
C ASP A 125 -7.48 16.44 -16.11
N GLU A 126 -6.43 17.23 -16.28
CA GLU A 126 -6.20 18.49 -15.56
C GLU A 126 -7.16 19.64 -15.93
N THR A 127 -8.05 19.42 -16.89
CA THR A 127 -9.05 20.40 -17.31
C THR A 127 -10.43 20.13 -16.72
N THR A 128 -10.64 18.94 -16.12
CA THR A 128 -11.95 18.49 -15.60
C THR A 128 -11.87 18.04 -14.14
N GLY A 129 -12.99 17.90 -13.48
CA GLY A 129 -13.10 17.45 -12.10
C GLY A 129 -12.24 18.27 -11.13
N PHE A 130 -11.45 17.63 -10.27
CA PHE A 130 -10.52 18.30 -9.36
C PHE A 130 -9.32 18.94 -10.06
N ARG A 131 -9.18 18.74 -11.36
CA ARG A 131 -8.10 19.29 -12.17
C ARG A 131 -6.70 18.94 -11.63
N LEU A 132 -6.53 17.70 -11.22
CA LEU A 132 -5.23 17.15 -10.87
C LEU A 132 -4.39 16.91 -12.14
N PRO A 133 -3.05 16.83 -12.06
CA PRO A 133 -2.20 16.62 -13.24
C PRO A 133 -2.64 15.43 -14.09
N SER A 134 -2.60 15.58 -15.43
CA SER A 134 -3.13 14.60 -16.37
C SER A 134 -2.34 13.30 -16.44
N PHE A 135 -3.06 12.17 -16.41
CA PHE A 135 -2.50 10.84 -16.65
C PHE A 135 -2.43 10.55 -18.17
N PRO A 136 -1.39 9.89 -18.64
CA PRO A 136 -0.17 9.43 -17.96
C PRO A 136 1.00 10.42 -18.02
N GLN A 137 0.81 11.61 -18.59
CA GLN A 137 1.91 12.53 -18.93
C GLN A 137 2.49 13.23 -17.70
N PHE A 138 1.62 13.58 -16.74
CA PHE A 138 1.97 14.38 -15.56
C PHE A 138 1.44 13.75 -14.24
N ASP A 139 0.82 12.60 -14.34
CA ASP A 139 0.41 11.73 -13.23
C ASP A 139 1.15 10.41 -13.37
N ILE A 140 2.19 10.22 -12.55
CA ILE A 140 3.23 9.22 -12.75
C ILE A 140 3.17 8.16 -11.66
N PRO A 141 2.78 6.93 -12.00
CA PRO A 141 2.89 5.79 -11.10
C PRO A 141 4.38 5.48 -10.82
N THR A 142 4.71 5.31 -9.54
CA THR A 142 6.10 5.17 -9.08
C THR A 142 6.20 4.08 -8.02
N ILE A 143 6.63 2.88 -8.42
CA ILE A 143 6.86 1.73 -7.53
C ILE A 143 8.29 1.77 -7.02
N PHE A 144 8.45 1.67 -5.70
CA PHE A 144 9.73 1.46 -5.04
C PHE A 144 9.86 0.02 -4.58
N THR A 145 11.04 -0.53 -4.79
CA THR A 145 11.50 -1.78 -4.16
C THR A 145 13.00 -1.72 -3.99
N ASP A 146 13.56 -2.65 -3.24
CA ASP A 146 15.00 -2.80 -3.15
C ASP A 146 15.40 -4.23 -3.49
N LEU A 147 16.52 -4.38 -4.16
CA LEU A 147 17.10 -5.67 -4.53
C LEU A 147 18.52 -5.83 -4.00
N LYS A 148 18.83 -7.07 -3.65
CA LYS A 148 20.21 -7.53 -3.50
C LYS A 148 20.58 -8.28 -4.77
N ILE A 149 21.68 -7.90 -5.40
CA ILE A 149 22.11 -8.45 -6.69
C ILE A 149 23.42 -9.19 -6.49
N ASP A 150 23.49 -10.43 -6.99
CA ASP A 150 24.74 -11.18 -7.07
C ASP A 150 25.69 -10.47 -8.04
N PRO A 151 26.85 -10.01 -7.59
CA PRO A 151 27.79 -9.26 -8.43
C PRO A 151 28.42 -10.10 -9.53
N THR A 152 28.37 -11.44 -9.42
CA THR A 152 28.97 -12.35 -10.39
C THR A 152 27.99 -12.71 -11.50
N THR A 153 26.74 -12.98 -11.15
CA THR A 153 25.72 -13.46 -12.10
C THR A 153 24.76 -12.37 -12.55
N GLY A 154 24.68 -11.24 -11.82
CA GLY A 154 23.70 -10.17 -12.05
C GLY A 154 22.27 -10.56 -11.67
N GLN A 155 22.06 -11.71 -11.04
CA GLN A 155 20.74 -12.18 -10.64
C GLN A 155 20.34 -11.62 -9.27
N ALA A 156 19.04 -11.50 -9.05
CA ALA A 156 18.51 -11.14 -7.74
C ALA A 156 18.78 -12.27 -6.73
N LEU A 157 19.24 -11.88 -5.55
CA LEU A 157 19.45 -12.76 -4.40
C LEU A 157 18.30 -12.59 -3.41
N PHE A 158 17.73 -13.68 -2.98
CA PHE A 158 16.73 -13.73 -1.92
C PHE A 158 17.13 -14.79 -0.90
N ASP A 159 17.20 -14.42 0.39
CA ASP A 159 17.52 -15.34 1.45
C ASP A 159 16.24 -15.99 1.99
N LEU A 160 15.99 -17.24 1.60
CA LEU A 160 14.81 -18.00 2.02
C LEU A 160 14.79 -18.33 3.53
N PHE A 161 15.93 -18.19 4.20
CA PHE A 161 16.06 -18.54 5.61
C PHE A 161 16.06 -17.32 6.54
N ASP A 162 16.17 -16.11 5.99
CA ASP A 162 16.01 -14.88 6.77
C ASP A 162 14.54 -14.54 6.95
N THR A 163 13.99 -14.98 8.08
CA THR A 163 12.61 -14.74 8.46
C THR A 163 12.37 -13.38 9.11
N ASN A 164 13.44 -12.57 9.31
CA ASN A 164 13.32 -11.25 9.93
C ASN A 164 12.86 -10.18 8.94
N GLY A 165 13.14 -10.40 7.68
CA GLY A 165 12.84 -9.49 6.59
C GLY A 165 14.03 -9.24 5.70
N HIS A 166 13.78 -9.05 4.43
CA HIS A 166 14.81 -8.94 3.40
C HIS A 166 15.03 -7.47 3.01
N LEU A 167 16.29 -7.01 3.09
CA LEU A 167 16.71 -5.68 2.65
C LEU A 167 17.71 -5.80 1.50
N GLY A 168 17.42 -5.10 0.41
CA GLY A 168 18.32 -4.95 -0.73
C GLY A 168 19.37 -3.86 -0.51
N ASP A 169 20.39 -3.85 -1.36
CA ASP A 169 21.44 -2.82 -1.41
C ASP A 169 21.31 -1.89 -2.63
N LYS A 170 20.34 -2.14 -3.51
CA LYS A 170 20.00 -1.33 -4.67
C LYS A 170 18.54 -0.93 -4.62
N TYR A 171 18.27 0.37 -4.70
CA TYR A 171 16.91 0.86 -4.88
C TYR A 171 16.48 0.75 -6.34
N LEU A 172 15.29 0.22 -6.56
CA LEU A 172 14.66 0.19 -7.87
C LEU A 172 13.42 1.09 -7.88
N VAL A 173 13.26 1.76 -9.00
CA VAL A 173 12.05 2.54 -9.28
C VAL A 173 11.51 2.11 -10.63
N ASN A 174 10.28 1.60 -10.64
CA ASN A 174 9.65 1.00 -11.82
C ASN A 174 10.57 -0.02 -12.52
N GLY A 175 11.27 -0.87 -11.73
CA GLY A 175 12.16 -1.91 -12.20
C GLY A 175 13.55 -1.45 -12.68
N LYS A 176 13.91 -0.17 -12.50
CA LYS A 176 15.25 0.36 -12.84
C LYS A 176 16.00 0.80 -11.60
N ILE A 177 17.29 0.46 -11.52
CA ILE A 177 18.15 0.87 -10.41
C ILE A 177 18.39 2.38 -10.52
N GLN A 178 17.98 3.12 -9.48
CA GLN A 178 18.23 4.55 -9.27
C GLN A 178 18.15 5.37 -10.59
N PRO A 179 17.00 5.37 -11.29
CA PRO A 179 16.87 6.02 -12.58
C PRO A 179 16.87 7.55 -12.47
N TYR A 180 17.04 8.21 -13.60
CA TYR A 180 16.63 9.60 -13.75
C TYR A 180 15.28 9.70 -14.47
N PHE A 181 14.56 10.79 -14.23
CA PHE A 181 13.32 11.13 -14.91
C PHE A 181 13.35 12.59 -15.34
N ASN A 182 13.16 12.84 -16.65
CA ASN A 182 13.09 14.19 -17.18
C ASN A 182 11.71 14.78 -16.90
N VAL A 183 11.67 15.92 -16.23
CA VAL A 183 10.44 16.64 -15.89
C VAL A 183 10.44 18.05 -16.48
N ALA A 184 9.29 18.54 -16.88
CA ALA A 184 9.09 19.95 -17.21
C ALA A 184 8.88 20.80 -15.95
N LYS A 185 9.05 22.11 -16.05
CA LYS A 185 8.69 23.06 -15.00
C LYS A 185 7.17 23.24 -14.97
N ARG A 186 6.50 22.38 -14.22
CA ARG A 186 5.06 22.37 -13.96
C ARG A 186 4.75 21.41 -12.80
N ARG A 187 3.48 21.28 -12.43
CA ARG A 187 3.01 20.29 -11.44
C ARG A 187 2.97 18.89 -12.02
N TYR A 188 3.42 17.94 -11.21
CA TYR A 188 3.28 16.50 -11.42
C TYR A 188 2.61 15.87 -10.21
N ARG A 189 1.70 14.92 -10.44
CA ARG A 189 1.24 13.96 -9.44
C ARG A 189 2.17 12.75 -9.51
N LEU A 190 2.74 12.36 -8.39
CA LEU A 190 3.50 11.13 -8.26
C LEU A 190 2.70 10.18 -7.37
N ARG A 191 2.36 9.01 -7.90
CA ARG A 191 1.66 7.96 -7.17
C ARG A 191 2.70 7.01 -6.63
N LEU A 192 3.06 7.18 -5.38
CA LEU A 192 4.13 6.45 -4.71
C LEU A 192 3.59 5.16 -4.13
N LEU A 193 4.27 4.05 -4.37
CA LEU A 193 3.96 2.73 -3.82
C LEU A 193 5.24 2.08 -3.30
N ASP A 194 5.24 1.69 -2.04
CA ASP A 194 6.26 0.80 -1.49
C ASP A 194 5.87 -0.66 -1.75
N MET A 195 6.55 -1.31 -2.68
CA MET A 195 6.37 -2.72 -3.02
C MET A 195 7.47 -3.60 -2.41
N GLY A 196 8.41 -3.00 -1.68
CA GLY A 196 9.56 -3.71 -1.13
C GLY A 196 9.16 -4.89 -0.25
N PRO A 197 10.00 -5.92 -0.08
CA PRO A 197 9.62 -7.01 0.81
C PRO A 197 9.56 -6.59 2.28
N SER A 198 10.46 -5.71 2.73
CA SER A 198 10.58 -5.38 4.16
C SER A 198 11.09 -3.96 4.43
N ARG A 199 11.43 -3.20 3.39
CA ARG A 199 11.99 -1.87 3.58
C ARG A 199 10.88 -0.84 3.78
N PHE A 200 11.11 0.06 4.74
CA PHE A 200 10.31 1.26 4.97
C PHE A 200 11.02 2.47 4.38
N TYR A 201 10.27 3.46 3.97
CA TYR A 201 10.81 4.68 3.39
C TYR A 201 10.39 5.92 4.17
N GLN A 202 11.28 6.91 4.24
CA GLN A 202 10.90 8.30 4.47
C GLN A 202 11.54 9.14 3.38
N LEU A 203 10.69 9.64 2.49
CA LEU A 203 11.08 10.25 1.22
C LEU A 203 11.14 11.76 1.35
N PHE A 204 12.21 12.34 0.84
CA PHE A 204 12.44 13.78 0.80
C PHE A 204 12.81 14.21 -0.61
N LEU A 205 12.41 15.43 -0.99
CA LEU A 205 13.00 16.11 -2.14
C LEU A 205 14.26 16.86 -1.68
N THR A 206 15.37 16.65 -2.39
CA THR A 206 16.68 17.22 -2.05
C THR A 206 17.24 17.94 -3.26
N ASN A 207 17.71 19.17 -3.06
CA ASN A 207 18.57 19.85 -4.02
C ASN A 207 20.02 19.41 -3.78
N PRO A 208 20.66 18.61 -4.67
CA PRO A 208 22.03 18.14 -4.43
C PRO A 208 23.08 19.26 -4.46
N ASP A 209 22.74 20.40 -5.01
CA ASP A 209 23.63 21.57 -5.07
C ASP A 209 23.43 22.50 -3.85
N ASN A 210 22.40 22.26 -3.02
CA ASN A 210 22.18 22.95 -1.75
C ASN A 210 21.42 22.10 -0.74
N LEU A 211 22.14 21.32 0.03
CA LEU A 211 21.59 20.33 0.97
C LEU A 211 20.88 20.94 2.19
N SER A 212 21.03 22.23 2.44
CA SER A 212 20.38 22.92 3.56
C SER A 212 18.91 23.26 3.30
N GLN A 213 18.47 23.14 2.03
CA GLN A 213 17.11 23.46 1.64
C GLN A 213 16.12 22.35 2.03
N SER A 214 15.00 22.76 2.64
CA SER A 214 13.83 21.93 2.83
C SER A 214 12.86 22.20 1.69
N ILE A 215 12.58 21.21 0.86
CA ILE A 215 11.74 21.36 -0.33
C ILE A 215 10.35 20.81 -0.04
N PRO A 216 9.33 21.67 0.05
CA PRO A 216 7.97 21.23 0.31
C PRO A 216 7.30 20.68 -0.96
N PHE A 217 6.34 19.79 -0.73
CA PHE A 217 5.41 19.27 -1.73
C PHE A 217 4.05 18.98 -1.07
N TRP A 218 3.05 18.60 -1.86
CA TRP A 218 1.70 18.40 -1.35
C TRP A 218 1.36 16.91 -1.31
N ARG A 219 0.98 16.39 -0.14
CA ARG A 219 0.35 15.07 -0.03
C ARG A 219 -1.15 15.22 -0.23
N ILE A 220 -1.76 14.42 -1.12
CA ILE A 220 -3.18 14.50 -1.48
C ILE A 220 -3.95 13.21 -1.22
N ALA A 221 -3.27 12.06 -1.12
CA ALA A 221 -3.94 10.77 -0.89
C ALA A 221 -3.07 9.80 -0.08
N ASN A 222 -3.74 8.85 0.55
CA ASN A 222 -3.17 7.67 1.21
C ASN A 222 -3.90 6.42 0.72
N ASP A 223 -3.18 5.35 0.43
CA ASP A 223 -3.72 4.01 0.14
C ASP A 223 -4.90 4.04 -0.85
N GLY A 224 -4.81 4.92 -1.86
CA GLY A 224 -5.85 5.10 -2.87
C GLY A 224 -6.99 6.05 -2.47
N ASN A 225 -6.99 6.58 -1.26
CA ASN A 225 -8.02 7.48 -0.75
C ASN A 225 -7.55 8.92 -0.72
N LEU A 226 -8.29 9.84 -1.33
CA LEU A 226 -8.02 11.27 -1.19
C LEU A 226 -8.12 11.69 0.28
N MET A 227 -7.18 12.52 0.70
CA MET A 227 -7.25 13.20 2.00
C MET A 227 -8.41 14.21 1.98
N PRO A 228 -8.93 14.66 3.13
CA PRO A 228 -9.97 15.70 3.14
C PRO A 228 -9.58 16.98 2.38
N LYS A 229 -8.29 17.31 2.37
CA LYS A 229 -7.67 18.40 1.60
C LYS A 229 -6.17 18.12 1.43
N PRO A 230 -5.50 18.78 0.47
CA PRO A 230 -4.05 18.71 0.35
C PRO A 230 -3.34 19.17 1.63
N LEU A 231 -2.26 18.48 1.96
CA LEU A 231 -1.39 18.80 3.09
C LEU A 231 0.01 19.10 2.57
N GLN A 232 0.53 20.30 2.83
CA GLN A 232 1.91 20.63 2.50
C GLN A 232 2.85 19.98 3.50
N VAL A 233 3.82 19.22 2.99
CA VAL A 233 4.78 18.44 3.76
C VAL A 233 6.18 18.56 3.18
N THR A 234 7.20 18.19 3.94
CA THR A 234 8.60 18.12 3.47
C THR A 234 9.10 16.68 3.38
N SER A 235 8.32 15.73 3.84
CA SER A 235 8.61 14.30 3.70
C SER A 235 7.33 13.47 3.72
N VAL A 236 7.42 12.26 3.16
CA VAL A 236 6.37 11.24 3.22
C VAL A 236 6.97 9.94 3.74
N ARG A 237 6.31 9.32 4.73
CA ARG A 237 6.64 7.97 5.21
C ARG A 237 5.77 6.97 4.49
N LEU A 238 6.37 5.82 4.13
CA LEU A 238 5.71 4.65 3.55
C LEU A 238 6.22 3.39 4.22
N ALA A 239 5.32 2.57 4.70
CA ALA A 239 5.56 1.17 5.00
C ALA A 239 5.26 0.32 3.76
N VAL A 240 5.68 -0.94 3.77
CA VAL A 240 5.38 -1.87 2.67
C VAL A 240 3.87 -1.91 2.41
N ALA A 241 3.49 -1.83 1.15
CA ALA A 241 2.14 -1.73 0.61
C ALA A 241 1.44 -0.37 0.78
N GLU A 242 1.94 0.55 1.58
CA GLU A 242 1.36 1.89 1.63
C GLU A 242 1.54 2.62 0.30
N ARG A 243 0.53 3.39 -0.06
CA ARG A 243 0.57 4.34 -1.18
C ARG A 243 0.43 5.75 -0.66
N ALA A 244 1.07 6.68 -1.34
CA ALA A 244 0.84 8.10 -1.15
C ALA A 244 0.84 8.81 -2.50
N ASP A 245 -0.17 9.62 -2.74
CA ASP A 245 -0.12 10.50 -3.90
C ASP A 245 0.35 11.88 -3.46
N ILE A 246 1.38 12.37 -4.15
CA ILE A 246 1.94 13.70 -3.89
C ILE A 246 1.89 14.57 -5.14
N ILE A 247 1.78 15.88 -4.97
CA ILE A 247 1.96 16.86 -6.05
C ILE A 247 3.24 17.64 -5.80
N VAL A 248 4.12 17.61 -6.80
CA VAL A 248 5.37 18.38 -6.84
C VAL A 248 5.24 19.45 -7.92
N ASP A 249 5.39 20.72 -7.55
CA ASP A 249 5.44 21.82 -8.50
C ASP A 249 6.90 22.19 -8.81
N PHE A 250 7.45 21.57 -9.86
CA PHE A 250 8.82 21.84 -10.27
C PHE A 250 9.04 23.27 -10.78
N ASN A 251 7.98 23.98 -11.21
CA ASN A 251 8.08 25.37 -11.58
C ASN A 251 8.21 26.25 -10.33
N ALA A 252 7.27 26.13 -9.39
CA ALA A 252 7.25 26.96 -8.19
C ALA A 252 8.52 26.81 -7.33
N ILE A 253 9.00 25.58 -7.15
CA ILE A 253 10.19 25.32 -6.32
C ILE A 253 11.50 25.75 -6.97
N THR A 254 11.58 25.86 -8.30
CA THR A 254 12.80 26.28 -9.02
C THR A 254 12.78 27.71 -9.55
N MET A 255 11.64 28.39 -9.47
CA MET A 255 11.54 29.82 -9.86
C MET A 255 12.28 30.73 -8.86
N PRO A 256 12.53 32.00 -9.22
CA PRO A 256 13.08 33.00 -8.28
C PRO A 256 12.26 33.06 -6.97
N GLY A 257 12.93 32.92 -5.83
CA GLY A 257 12.30 32.89 -4.51
C GLY A 257 11.73 31.52 -4.10
N GLY A 258 11.72 30.53 -4.98
CA GLY A 258 11.29 29.17 -4.67
C GLY A 258 12.30 28.40 -3.80
N ALA A 259 11.85 27.29 -3.21
CA ALA A 259 12.62 26.51 -2.26
C ALA A 259 13.92 25.91 -2.83
N ALA A 260 14.01 25.72 -4.15
CA ALA A 260 15.21 25.25 -4.84
C ALA A 260 15.48 26.15 -6.06
N GLN A 261 15.52 27.46 -5.84
CA GLN A 261 15.71 28.46 -6.88
C GLN A 261 16.91 28.11 -7.79
N GLY A 262 16.66 28.06 -9.10
CA GLY A 262 17.69 27.81 -10.11
C GLY A 262 18.15 26.35 -10.21
N ALA A 263 17.63 25.45 -9.42
CA ALA A 263 17.99 24.03 -9.52
C ALA A 263 17.61 23.47 -10.89
N THR A 264 18.52 22.68 -11.47
CA THR A 264 18.32 21.94 -12.74
C THR A 264 18.03 20.45 -12.49
N ARG A 265 18.17 20.01 -11.27
CA ARG A 265 17.91 18.63 -10.82
C ARG A 265 17.46 18.61 -9.37
N LEU A 266 16.66 17.63 -9.01
CA LEU A 266 16.28 17.28 -7.64
C LEU A 266 16.36 15.78 -7.46
N TRP A 267 16.68 15.34 -6.25
CA TRP A 267 16.66 13.95 -5.86
C TRP A 267 15.43 13.62 -5.02
N LEU A 268 14.81 12.49 -5.28
CA LEU A 268 13.94 11.83 -4.31
C LEU A 268 14.81 10.86 -3.51
N GLU A 269 15.02 11.15 -2.23
CA GLU A 269 15.89 10.38 -1.34
C GLU A 269 15.07 9.64 -0.30
N ASN A 270 15.44 8.39 0.00
CA ASN A 270 15.08 7.74 1.24
C ASN A 270 16.10 8.10 2.32
N ARG A 271 15.67 8.81 3.36
CA ARG A 271 16.53 9.14 4.49
C ARG A 271 16.26 8.30 5.74
N LEU A 272 15.26 7.44 5.74
CA LEU A 272 14.96 6.58 6.89
C LEU A 272 16.07 5.54 7.08
N VAL A 273 16.65 5.50 8.27
CA VAL A 273 17.66 4.49 8.60
C VAL A 273 16.96 3.18 8.91
N GLN A 274 17.32 2.15 8.16
CA GLN A 274 16.92 0.78 8.41
C GLN A 274 18.06 -0.15 8.03
N SER A 275 18.60 -0.85 9.00
CA SER A 275 19.73 -1.78 8.83
C SER A 275 19.31 -3.24 8.94
N LYS A 276 18.07 -3.50 9.40
CA LYS A 276 17.55 -4.84 9.65
C LYS A 276 16.11 -4.99 9.13
N GLY A 277 15.72 -6.22 8.84
CA GLY A 277 14.35 -6.53 8.42
C GLY A 277 13.27 -6.25 9.47
N GLU A 278 13.66 -6.10 10.73
CA GLU A 278 12.78 -5.83 11.87
C GLU A 278 12.02 -4.51 11.77
N GLY A 279 12.58 -3.54 11.06
CA GLY A 279 12.00 -2.21 10.89
C GLY A 279 13.02 -1.09 11.03
N PRO A 280 12.62 0.17 10.82
CA PRO A 280 13.50 1.32 10.96
C PRO A 280 13.70 1.71 12.42
N ASP A 281 14.85 2.29 12.73
CA ASP A 281 15.15 2.86 14.06
C ASP A 281 14.58 4.28 14.25
N ASN A 282 13.84 4.80 13.27
CA ASN A 282 13.28 6.15 13.22
C ASN A 282 14.28 7.30 13.15
N SER A 283 15.59 7.04 13.03
CA SER A 283 16.58 8.04 12.71
C SER A 283 16.67 8.32 11.21
N LEU A 284 17.31 9.42 10.84
CA LEU A 284 17.44 9.85 9.45
C LEU A 284 18.89 9.97 9.04
N TYR A 285 19.22 9.49 7.85
CA TYR A 285 20.46 9.83 7.19
C TYR A 285 20.51 11.33 6.87
N ALA A 286 21.72 11.89 6.90
CA ALA A 286 21.95 13.24 6.37
C ALA A 286 21.61 13.30 4.87
N PRO A 287 21.14 14.45 4.36
CA PRO A 287 20.85 14.62 2.95
C PRO A 287 22.11 14.54 2.08
N GLY A 288 21.92 14.17 0.81
CA GLY A 288 22.99 14.26 -0.20
C GLY A 288 23.84 13.01 -0.36
N ASN A 289 23.48 11.88 0.23
CA ASN A 289 24.14 10.61 -0.03
C ASN A 289 23.58 9.97 -1.31
N PRO A 290 24.37 9.83 -2.41
CA PRO A 290 23.89 9.22 -3.64
C PRO A 290 23.36 7.78 -3.47
N ALA A 291 23.82 7.04 -2.47
CA ALA A 291 23.34 5.69 -2.18
C ALA A 291 21.86 5.66 -1.71
N ASN A 292 21.37 6.79 -1.21
CA ASN A 292 20.00 6.93 -0.72
C ASN A 292 19.01 7.48 -1.77
N VAL A 293 19.50 7.84 -2.96
CA VAL A 293 18.68 8.40 -4.03
C VAL A 293 17.85 7.29 -4.69
N LEU A 294 16.56 7.51 -4.83
CA LEU A 294 15.66 6.63 -5.58
C LEU A 294 15.54 7.11 -7.02
N VAL A 295 15.28 8.41 -7.22
CA VAL A 295 15.11 9.04 -8.54
C VAL A 295 15.84 10.37 -8.59
N GLU A 296 16.55 10.63 -9.70
CA GLU A 296 16.99 11.97 -10.06
C GLU A 296 15.97 12.61 -11.04
N TYR A 297 15.30 13.67 -10.62
CA TYR A 297 14.48 14.49 -11.53
C TYR A 297 15.36 15.50 -12.23
N ARG A 298 15.41 15.46 -13.56
CA ARG A 298 16.11 16.42 -14.42
C ARG A 298 15.12 17.43 -14.96
N ILE A 299 15.28 18.69 -14.56
CA ILE A 299 14.27 19.74 -14.74
C ILE A 299 14.55 20.46 -16.05
N GLY A 300 13.63 20.36 -17.00
CA GLY A 300 13.69 20.95 -18.34
C GLY A 300 13.00 22.32 -18.42
N ALA A 301 12.42 22.58 -19.59
CA ALA A 301 11.74 23.85 -19.89
C ALA A 301 10.37 23.95 -19.19
N VAL A 302 9.81 25.16 -19.16
CA VAL A 302 8.43 25.42 -18.75
C VAL A 302 7.49 24.80 -19.79
N VAL A 303 6.48 24.11 -19.32
CA VAL A 303 5.38 23.56 -20.14
C VAL A 303 4.05 24.04 -19.53
N ALA A 304 3.04 24.24 -20.37
CA ALA A 304 1.71 24.64 -19.94
C ALA A 304 1.16 23.70 -18.86
N ASP A 305 0.49 24.28 -17.87
CA ASP A 305 -0.05 23.59 -16.71
C ASP A 305 -1.46 24.10 -16.41
N ALA A 306 -2.47 23.29 -16.75
CA ALA A 306 -3.87 23.61 -16.49
C ALA A 306 -4.36 23.03 -15.16
N SER A 307 -3.51 22.26 -14.46
CA SER A 307 -3.88 21.66 -13.17
C SER A 307 -4.08 22.73 -12.10
N VAL A 308 -4.88 22.39 -11.10
CA VAL A 308 -5.16 23.30 -9.98
C VAL A 308 -3.92 23.42 -9.07
N ASP A 309 -3.71 24.60 -8.50
CA ASP A 309 -2.73 24.77 -7.42
C ASP A 309 -3.25 24.11 -6.14
N PRO A 310 -2.57 23.10 -5.58
CA PRO A 310 -3.01 22.42 -4.36
C PRO A 310 -3.21 23.36 -3.17
N ALA A 311 -2.49 24.49 -3.11
CA ALA A 311 -2.67 25.51 -2.07
C ALA A 311 -4.08 26.12 -2.06
N THR A 312 -4.78 26.10 -3.19
CA THR A 312 -6.13 26.65 -3.34
C THR A 312 -7.24 25.63 -3.06
N ILE A 313 -6.91 24.35 -2.94
CA ILE A 313 -7.89 23.30 -2.65
C ILE A 313 -8.18 23.27 -1.16
N THR A 314 -9.37 23.70 -0.78
CA THR A 314 -9.82 23.68 0.62
C THR A 314 -10.50 22.36 1.02
N SER A 315 -10.98 21.58 0.05
CA SER A 315 -11.64 20.28 0.24
C SER A 315 -11.70 19.52 -1.07
N PHE A 316 -11.66 18.17 -0.99
CA PHE A 316 -12.00 17.28 -2.10
C PHE A 316 -13.48 16.83 -2.06
N ALA A 317 -14.38 17.68 -1.54
CA ALA A 317 -15.80 17.37 -1.55
C ALA A 317 -16.31 17.08 -2.97
N PRO A 318 -17.23 16.08 -3.15
CA PRO A 318 -17.93 15.32 -2.11
C PRO A 318 -17.16 14.11 -1.57
N ILE A 319 -15.93 13.83 -2.06
CA ILE A 319 -15.09 12.74 -1.55
C ILE A 319 -14.50 13.20 -0.22
N THR A 320 -15.23 12.94 0.86
CA THR A 320 -14.86 13.32 2.24
C THR A 320 -14.74 12.07 3.10
N LEU A 321 -14.29 12.22 4.34
CA LEU A 321 -14.28 11.09 5.26
C LEU A 321 -15.71 10.69 5.64
N PRO A 322 -16.03 9.38 5.67
CA PRO A 322 -17.30 8.91 6.23
C PRO A 322 -17.45 9.37 7.69
N PRO A 323 -18.68 9.57 8.17
CA PRO A 323 -18.90 9.89 9.57
C PRO A 323 -18.39 8.77 10.49
N MET A 324 -18.00 9.16 11.71
CA MET A 324 -17.62 8.20 12.72
C MET A 324 -18.88 7.50 13.25
N GLU A 325 -18.90 6.18 13.20
CA GLU A 325 -19.98 5.35 13.74
C GLU A 325 -19.54 4.71 15.05
N THR A 326 -20.51 4.43 15.95
CA THR A 326 -20.24 3.68 17.18
C THR A 326 -19.89 2.24 16.85
N PRO A 327 -18.73 1.73 17.27
CA PRO A 327 -18.34 0.36 16.98
C PRO A 327 -19.22 -0.64 17.71
N LEU A 328 -19.66 -1.68 17.01
CA LEU A 328 -20.43 -2.79 17.57
C LEU A 328 -19.55 -3.68 18.45
N VAL A 329 -18.33 -3.94 18.00
CA VAL A 329 -17.35 -4.81 18.67
C VAL A 329 -16.00 -4.09 18.69
N THR A 330 -15.23 -4.34 19.76
CA THR A 330 -13.81 -3.96 19.84
C THR A 330 -12.98 -5.23 19.90
N ARG A 331 -12.00 -5.36 18.97
CA ARG A 331 -11.08 -6.50 18.93
C ARG A 331 -9.65 -6.04 19.17
N THR A 332 -8.84 -6.91 19.76
CA THR A 332 -7.41 -6.67 19.97
C THR A 332 -6.59 -7.71 19.22
N PHE A 333 -5.59 -7.25 18.50
CA PHE A 333 -4.65 -8.07 17.74
C PHE A 333 -3.22 -7.74 18.18
N ASN A 334 -2.53 -8.76 18.70
CA ASN A 334 -1.13 -8.67 19.07
C ASN A 334 -0.30 -9.31 17.96
N PHE A 335 0.56 -8.53 17.34
CA PHE A 335 1.52 -8.98 16.34
C PHE A 335 2.84 -9.24 17.05
N ASP A 336 3.26 -10.49 17.08
CA ASP A 336 4.38 -10.94 17.90
C ASP A 336 5.12 -12.10 17.24
N ARG A 337 6.23 -12.51 17.86
CA ARG A 337 7.04 -13.64 17.42
C ARG A 337 7.36 -14.55 18.60
N SER A 338 7.21 -15.85 18.40
CA SER A 338 7.61 -16.85 19.39
C SER A 338 8.25 -18.06 18.72
N ASN A 339 9.36 -18.53 19.27
CA ASN A 339 10.12 -19.68 18.74
C ASN A 339 10.46 -19.58 17.24
N GLY A 340 10.73 -18.36 16.74
CA GLY A 340 11.05 -18.12 15.34
C GLY A 340 9.84 -18.01 14.40
N ILE A 341 8.63 -18.20 14.89
CA ILE A 341 7.38 -18.16 14.11
C ILE A 341 6.67 -16.82 14.35
N TRP A 342 6.16 -16.22 13.29
CA TRP A 342 5.35 -15.00 13.33
C TRP A 342 3.90 -15.32 13.68
N LEU A 343 3.30 -14.53 14.55
CA LEU A 343 2.02 -14.86 15.17
C LEU A 343 1.09 -13.64 15.22
N VAL A 344 -0.21 -13.88 15.12
CA VAL A 344 -1.26 -12.94 15.50
C VAL A 344 -2.04 -13.54 16.64
N ASN A 345 -2.07 -12.86 17.79
CA ASN A 345 -2.67 -13.38 19.04
C ASN A 345 -2.14 -14.76 19.43
N GLY A 346 -0.81 -14.95 19.34
CA GLY A 346 -0.12 -16.17 19.75
C GLY A 346 -0.34 -17.36 18.82
N ARG A 347 -0.89 -17.17 17.60
CA ARG A 347 -1.23 -18.24 16.67
C ARG A 347 -0.76 -17.91 15.25
N PRO A 348 -0.17 -18.86 14.51
CA PRO A 348 0.11 -18.72 13.09
C PRO A 348 -1.17 -18.80 12.27
N ILE A 349 -1.08 -18.46 10.96
CA ILE A 349 -2.18 -18.72 10.04
C ILE A 349 -2.51 -20.23 9.97
N SER A 350 -3.80 -20.53 9.82
CA SER A 350 -4.29 -21.80 9.31
C SER A 350 -5.32 -21.52 8.22
N CYS A 351 -5.12 -22.10 7.04
CA CYS A 351 -6.09 -21.98 5.95
C CYS A 351 -7.43 -22.70 6.26
N ASP A 352 -7.45 -23.55 7.26
CA ASP A 352 -8.64 -24.29 7.71
C ASP A 352 -9.39 -23.59 8.85
N GLU A 353 -9.01 -22.34 9.20
CA GLU A 353 -9.58 -21.67 10.35
C GLU A 353 -10.00 -20.22 10.08
N VAL A 354 -11.27 -19.92 10.34
CA VAL A 354 -11.77 -18.55 10.49
C VAL A 354 -11.67 -18.16 11.97
N ARG A 355 -10.86 -17.16 12.28
CA ARG A 355 -10.56 -16.74 13.65
C ARG A 355 -11.73 -16.00 14.32
N PHE A 356 -12.49 -15.24 13.53
CA PHE A 356 -13.67 -14.49 13.99
C PHE A 356 -14.58 -14.10 12.84
N THR A 357 -15.79 -13.67 13.17
CA THR A 357 -16.79 -13.24 12.21
C THR A 357 -17.25 -11.82 12.47
N MET A 358 -17.12 -10.96 11.46
CA MET A 358 -17.72 -9.62 11.45
C MET A 358 -19.14 -9.66 10.91
N LYS A 359 -20.02 -8.86 11.50
CA LYS A 359 -21.36 -8.68 10.96
C LYS A 359 -21.33 -7.64 9.82
N ARG A 360 -21.86 -8.02 8.65
CA ARG A 360 -21.99 -7.11 7.51
C ARG A 360 -22.76 -5.84 7.88
N ASN A 361 -22.38 -4.71 7.29
CA ASN A 361 -22.96 -3.38 7.51
C ASN A 361 -22.78 -2.86 8.94
N THR A 362 -21.74 -3.32 9.65
CA THR A 362 -21.42 -2.81 11.00
C THR A 362 -20.01 -2.27 11.06
N THR A 363 -19.80 -1.38 12.02
CA THR A 363 -18.51 -0.78 12.32
C THR A 363 -17.87 -1.50 13.50
N GLU A 364 -16.58 -1.79 13.41
CA GLU A 364 -15.79 -2.33 14.51
C GLU A 364 -14.59 -1.42 14.82
N ARG A 365 -14.10 -1.47 16.06
CA ARG A 365 -12.84 -0.88 16.48
C ARG A 365 -11.82 -1.98 16.68
N TRP A 366 -10.71 -1.89 15.94
CA TRP A 366 -9.60 -2.82 16.07
C TRP A 366 -8.42 -2.14 16.76
N ILE A 367 -7.79 -2.83 17.69
CA ILE A 367 -6.64 -2.38 18.46
C ILE A 367 -5.46 -3.25 18.03
N TYR A 368 -4.54 -2.69 17.26
CA TYR A 368 -3.31 -3.35 16.89
C TYR A 368 -2.22 -3.05 17.90
N LYS A 369 -1.47 -4.06 18.29
CA LYS A 369 -0.34 -3.97 19.21
C LYS A 369 0.86 -4.72 18.66
N SER A 370 2.04 -4.13 18.75
CA SER A 370 3.32 -4.80 18.46
C SER A 370 4.13 -5.03 19.71
N GLY A 371 4.93 -6.09 19.68
CA GLY A 371 5.95 -6.36 20.70
C GLY A 371 7.25 -5.61 20.46
N TRP A 372 8.28 -5.97 21.21
CA TRP A 372 9.59 -5.36 21.18
C TRP A 372 10.36 -5.66 19.89
N GLY A 373 11.05 -4.64 19.36
CA GLY A 373 12.01 -4.78 18.27
C GLY A 373 11.43 -4.89 16.87
N TRP A 374 10.10 -4.81 16.69
CA TRP A 374 9.46 -5.10 15.43
C TRP A 374 8.46 -4.03 14.99
N SER A 375 8.54 -3.66 13.72
CA SER A 375 7.54 -2.86 13.02
C SER A 375 6.78 -3.71 12.02
N HIS A 376 5.46 -3.50 11.94
CA HIS A 376 4.57 -4.29 11.08
C HIS A 376 3.66 -3.37 10.27
N PRO A 377 3.71 -3.39 8.93
CA PRO A 377 2.61 -2.84 8.11
C PRO A 377 1.44 -3.80 8.15
N ILE A 378 0.34 -3.42 8.79
CA ILE A 378 -0.84 -4.29 8.90
C ILE A 378 -1.80 -3.97 7.78
N HIS A 379 -2.07 -4.95 6.93
CA HIS A 379 -3.04 -4.87 5.84
C HIS A 379 -4.30 -5.65 6.13
N LEU A 380 -5.40 -5.09 5.68
CA LEU A 380 -6.74 -5.61 5.82
C LEU A 380 -7.40 -5.69 4.44
N HIS A 381 -7.79 -6.89 4.01
CA HIS A 381 -8.45 -7.08 2.73
C HIS A 381 -9.89 -6.57 2.71
N SER A 382 -10.35 -6.16 1.54
CA SER A 382 -11.74 -5.79 1.20
C SER A 382 -12.27 -4.50 1.80
N VAL A 383 -11.65 -3.93 2.81
CA VAL A 383 -12.14 -2.70 3.47
C VAL A 383 -11.01 -1.80 3.87
N GLU A 384 -11.36 -0.53 4.07
CA GLU A 384 -10.46 0.45 4.66
C GLU A 384 -11.04 0.99 5.96
N GLY A 385 -10.16 1.58 6.74
CA GLY A 385 -10.55 2.21 7.98
C GLY A 385 -9.80 3.50 8.26
N ARG A 386 -9.94 4.00 9.48
CA ARG A 386 -9.32 5.23 9.93
C ARG A 386 -8.53 4.98 11.21
N ILE A 387 -7.31 5.48 11.27
CA ILE A 387 -6.54 5.51 12.51
C ILE A 387 -7.18 6.54 13.44
N LEU A 388 -7.66 6.07 14.59
CA LEU A 388 -8.26 6.91 15.63
C LEU A 388 -7.20 7.49 16.55
N SER A 389 -6.26 6.65 16.96
CA SER A 389 -5.20 7.05 17.91
C SER A 389 -3.94 6.18 17.73
N ARG A 390 -2.81 6.73 18.15
CA ARG A 390 -1.55 6.00 18.36
C ARG A 390 -1.10 6.20 19.81
N ASN A 391 -0.88 5.10 20.52
CA ASN A 391 -0.55 5.12 21.97
C ASN A 391 -1.49 6.04 22.80
N GLY A 392 -2.79 6.02 22.48
CA GLY A 392 -3.80 6.84 23.14
C GLY A 392 -3.86 8.31 22.69
N VAL A 393 -2.96 8.74 21.81
CA VAL A 393 -2.98 10.11 21.24
C VAL A 393 -3.84 10.10 19.98
N ALA A 394 -4.91 10.89 19.97
CA ALA A 394 -5.83 10.98 18.83
C ALA A 394 -5.14 11.50 17.57
N THR A 395 -5.48 10.94 16.40
CA THR A 395 -4.97 11.37 15.10
C THR A 395 -5.54 12.75 14.74
N PRO A 396 -4.74 13.82 14.71
CA PRO A 396 -5.25 15.15 14.40
C PRO A 396 -5.55 15.30 12.91
N SER A 397 -6.44 16.22 12.56
CA SER A 397 -6.79 16.53 11.15
C SER A 397 -5.63 17.11 10.31
N THR A 398 -4.54 17.46 10.96
CA THR A 398 -3.28 17.90 10.33
C THR A 398 -2.28 16.76 10.12
N SER A 399 -2.61 15.56 10.57
CA SER A 399 -1.77 14.38 10.35
C SER A 399 -1.77 13.95 8.88
N GLN A 400 -0.63 13.49 8.40
CA GLN A 400 -0.53 12.83 7.09
C GLN A 400 -1.34 11.53 7.00
N GLU A 401 -1.74 10.94 8.14
CA GLU A 401 -2.56 9.73 8.22
C GLU A 401 -4.07 10.03 8.38
N PHE A 402 -4.47 11.29 8.36
CA PHE A 402 -5.88 11.68 8.51
C PHE A 402 -6.66 11.45 7.22
N SER A 403 -6.87 10.18 6.89
CA SER A 403 -7.63 9.68 5.73
C SER A 403 -8.13 8.27 6.02
N ARG A 404 -8.80 7.66 5.06
CA ARG A 404 -8.99 6.21 5.07
C ARG A 404 -7.69 5.54 4.62
N LYS A 405 -7.43 4.35 5.12
CA LYS A 405 -6.25 3.54 4.85
C LYS A 405 -6.59 2.05 4.88
N ASP A 406 -5.85 1.26 4.12
CA ASP A 406 -5.90 -0.21 4.17
C ASP A 406 -4.62 -0.82 4.76
N VAL A 407 -3.57 -0.02 4.91
CA VAL A 407 -2.33 -0.43 5.56
C VAL A 407 -2.06 0.48 6.75
N VAL A 408 -1.80 -0.10 7.90
CA VAL A 408 -1.44 0.62 9.12
C VAL A 408 -0.01 0.28 9.50
N TRP A 409 0.91 1.24 9.40
CA TRP A 409 2.23 1.07 9.97
C TRP A 409 2.12 1.01 11.50
N LEU A 410 2.34 -0.17 12.06
CA LEU A 410 2.44 -0.42 13.48
C LEU A 410 3.92 -0.44 13.86
N GLY A 411 4.37 0.56 14.62
CA GLY A 411 5.74 0.69 15.08
C GLY A 411 6.07 -0.25 16.23
N GLU A 412 7.35 -0.32 16.58
CA GLU A 412 7.83 -1.07 17.75
C GLU A 412 7.14 -0.57 19.05
N ASN A 413 6.66 -1.49 19.89
CA ASN A 413 5.96 -1.20 21.15
C ASN A 413 4.79 -0.22 21.00
N GLU A 414 4.14 -0.23 19.86
CA GLU A 414 3.06 0.69 19.57
C GLU A 414 1.69 0.03 19.71
N GLN A 415 0.71 0.85 20.08
CA GLN A 415 -0.71 0.53 19.99
C GLN A 415 -1.38 1.51 19.05
N VAL A 416 -2.13 0.98 18.08
CA VAL A 416 -2.93 1.76 17.14
C VAL A 416 -4.38 1.37 17.26
N GLU A 417 -5.27 2.35 17.41
CA GLU A 417 -6.72 2.13 17.32
C GLU A 417 -7.20 2.47 15.93
N PHE A 418 -7.90 1.54 15.31
CA PHE A 418 -8.37 1.59 13.94
C PHE A 418 -9.88 1.34 13.87
N LEU A 419 -10.60 2.20 13.18
CA LEU A 419 -12.05 2.08 12.99
C LEU A 419 -12.33 1.70 11.54
N LEU A 420 -13.11 0.64 11.33
CA LEU A 420 -13.45 0.14 10.00
C LEU A 420 -14.91 -0.30 9.95
N LYS A 421 -15.45 -0.34 8.73
CA LYS A 421 -16.81 -0.80 8.47
C LYS A 421 -16.80 -1.78 7.31
N VAL A 422 -17.30 -3.00 7.52
CA VAL A 422 -17.49 -3.97 6.43
C VAL A 422 -18.85 -3.81 5.81
N THR A 423 -18.90 -3.83 4.46
CA THR A 423 -20.14 -3.71 3.71
C THR A 423 -20.22 -4.74 2.58
N ASP A 424 -21.38 -4.90 1.98
CA ASP A 424 -21.69 -5.56 0.73
C ASP A 424 -21.39 -7.06 0.67
N TYR A 425 -20.11 -7.44 0.60
CA TYR A 425 -19.73 -8.82 0.32
C TYR A 425 -19.65 -9.69 1.57
N LEU A 426 -20.15 -10.92 1.44
CA LEU A 426 -19.97 -11.98 2.43
C LEU A 426 -18.83 -12.89 2.00
N GLY A 427 -18.13 -13.49 2.96
CA GLY A 427 -17.09 -14.47 2.70
C GLY A 427 -15.90 -14.34 3.64
N VAL A 428 -14.78 -14.93 3.27
CA VAL A 428 -13.58 -15.02 4.08
C VAL A 428 -12.49 -14.14 3.47
N TYR A 429 -11.82 -13.37 4.32
CA TYR A 429 -10.76 -12.45 3.96
C TYR A 429 -9.57 -12.59 4.92
N PRO A 430 -8.34 -12.35 4.47
CA PRO A 430 -7.19 -12.28 5.34
C PRO A 430 -7.02 -10.88 5.96
N MET A 431 -6.35 -10.85 7.12
CA MET A 431 -5.64 -9.73 7.68
C MET A 431 -4.23 -10.19 8.02
N HIS A 432 -3.21 -9.45 7.60
CA HIS A 432 -1.82 -9.88 7.75
C HIS A 432 -0.83 -8.73 7.89
N CYS A 433 0.38 -9.06 8.31
CA CYS A 433 1.52 -8.15 8.21
C CYS A 433 1.98 -8.08 6.75
N HIS A 434 2.14 -6.91 6.18
CA HIS A 434 2.63 -6.70 4.82
C HIS A 434 4.15 -6.46 4.73
N ASN A 435 4.92 -6.66 5.81
CA ASN A 435 6.27 -7.16 5.63
C ASN A 435 6.10 -8.58 5.09
N ILE A 436 6.24 -8.74 3.77
CA ILE A 436 5.81 -9.97 3.10
C ILE A 436 6.67 -11.19 3.45
N VAL A 437 7.84 -10.97 4.07
CA VAL A 437 8.61 -12.06 4.69
C VAL A 437 7.92 -12.54 5.98
N HIS A 438 7.38 -11.62 6.81
CA HIS A 438 6.60 -12.01 7.99
C HIS A 438 5.28 -12.70 7.62
N GLU A 439 4.62 -12.21 6.57
CA GLU A 439 3.42 -12.81 5.98
C GLU A 439 3.65 -14.26 5.59
N ASP A 440 4.66 -14.53 4.75
CA ASP A 440 5.01 -15.88 4.29
C ASP A 440 5.43 -16.81 5.43
N HIS A 441 5.84 -16.26 6.58
CA HIS A 441 6.19 -17.01 7.78
C HIS A 441 5.10 -16.96 8.85
N ALA A 442 3.84 -16.85 8.42
CA ALA A 442 2.61 -17.13 9.16
C ALA A 442 2.00 -15.94 9.93
N MET A 443 2.45 -14.67 9.76
CA MET A 443 1.84 -13.51 10.41
C MET A 443 0.56 -13.06 9.71
N MET A 444 -0.44 -13.94 9.73
CA MET A 444 -1.72 -13.76 9.07
C MET A 444 -2.84 -14.45 9.85
N LEU A 445 -4.06 -14.03 9.65
CA LEU A 445 -5.27 -14.73 10.06
C LEU A 445 -6.37 -14.56 9.02
N LEU A 446 -7.36 -15.43 9.04
CA LEU A 446 -8.58 -15.32 8.25
C LEU A 446 -9.75 -14.90 9.14
N PHE A 447 -10.55 -13.98 8.64
CA PHE A 447 -11.83 -13.59 9.24
C PHE A 447 -12.97 -13.73 8.22
N ALA A 448 -14.18 -13.89 8.70
CA ALA A 448 -15.35 -13.95 7.85
C ALA A 448 -16.21 -12.70 7.98
N VAL A 449 -16.86 -12.30 6.90
CA VAL A 449 -17.97 -11.36 6.89
C VAL A 449 -19.25 -12.14 6.68
N ARG A 450 -20.21 -12.03 7.59
CA ARG A 450 -21.50 -12.74 7.61
C ARG A 450 -22.65 -11.79 7.96
N ASP A 451 -23.89 -12.25 7.83
CA ASP A 451 -25.05 -11.50 8.30
C ASP A 451 -25.18 -11.55 9.84
N VAL A 452 -24.53 -12.51 10.47
CA VAL A 452 -24.41 -12.62 11.92
C VAL A 452 -22.92 -12.64 12.29
N GLY A 453 -22.50 -11.71 13.12
CA GLY A 453 -21.13 -11.63 13.64
C GLY A 453 -21.01 -12.25 15.02
N ASP A 454 -19.77 -12.45 15.47
CA ASP A 454 -19.43 -12.83 16.84
C ASP A 454 -18.93 -11.62 17.66
N THR A 455 -18.75 -11.80 18.96
CA THR A 455 -18.25 -10.79 19.89
C THR A 455 -16.86 -11.12 20.43
N ASN A 456 -16.11 -12.02 19.76
CA ASN A 456 -14.75 -12.39 20.18
C ASN A 456 -13.84 -11.16 20.15
N SER A 457 -13.46 -10.66 21.32
CA SER A 457 -12.65 -9.45 21.46
C SER A 457 -11.15 -9.71 21.34
N ASN A 458 -10.73 -10.97 21.34
CA ASN A 458 -9.32 -11.37 21.26
C ASN A 458 -9.17 -12.62 20.35
N PRO A 459 -9.43 -12.47 19.06
CA PRO A 459 -9.46 -13.60 18.11
C PRO A 459 -8.09 -14.20 17.80
#